data_e7108cb7e45bd542afde45f69c5a1a28
#
_entry.id   e7108cb7e45bd542afde45f69c5a1a28
#
_cell.length_a   1.000
_cell.length_b   1.000
_cell.length_c   1.000
_cell.angle_alpha   90.00
_cell.angle_beta   90.00
_cell.angle_gamma   90.00
#
_symmetry.space_group_name_H-M   'P 1'
#
loop_
_entity.id
_entity.type
_entity.pdbx_description
1 polymer ?
#
loop_
_entity_poly.entity_id
_entity_poly.type
_entity_poly.pdbx_seq_one_letter_code
_entity_poly.pdbx_strand_id
1 'polypeptide(L)'
;SGKDGTIRHVFSCVNPQGCNVKSFKSPTEEENLHDFLWRIYAHLPEKRMIQIFNRSHYEDILFPAVHGLIDKKEIQERHEVINKFEEHLQNNNTIILKFYLHISKKEQHKRLEARLTNPEKKWKYNADDKKESKKWSDYMDAYQNVLEGCNKHNPLVIIPADEKWYRN
;
A
#
# COMPACT_ATOMS: atom_id res chain seq x y z
N SER A 1 -7.65 3.41 3.01
CA SER A 1 -8.14 4.74 2.61
C SER A 1 -7.52 5.85 3.49
N GLY A 2 -7.15 6.98 2.87
CA GLY A 2 -6.58 8.11 3.62
C GLY A 2 -5.08 8.32 3.43
N LYS A 3 -4.41 7.47 2.66
CA LYS A 3 -2.95 7.50 2.38
C LYS A 3 -2.44 8.88 1.95
N ASP A 4 -3.03 9.48 0.91
CA ASP A 4 -2.61 10.78 0.38
C ASP A 4 -2.65 11.88 1.45
N GLY A 5 -3.71 11.87 2.28
CA GLY A 5 -3.88 12.84 3.39
C GLY A 5 -2.85 12.64 4.48
N THR A 6 -2.51 11.40 4.82
CA THR A 6 -1.46 11.08 5.78
C THR A 6 -0.09 11.53 5.26
N ILE A 7 0.26 11.14 4.04
CA ILE A 7 1.53 11.53 3.42
C ILE A 7 1.67 13.05 3.41
N ARG A 8 0.64 13.77 2.92
CA ARG A 8 0.66 15.23 2.90
C ARG A 8 0.84 15.85 4.28
N HIS A 9 0.20 15.30 5.31
CA HIS A 9 0.25 15.87 6.66
C HIS A 9 1.58 15.57 7.35
N VAL A 10 1.99 14.30 7.36
CA VAL A 10 3.20 13.85 8.07
C VAL A 10 4.48 14.42 7.45
N PHE A 11 4.51 14.52 6.12
CA PHE A 11 5.71 14.97 5.41
C PHE A 11 5.66 16.45 4.98
N SER A 12 4.68 17.22 5.46
CA SER A 12 4.57 18.66 5.13
C SER A 12 5.75 19.49 5.59
N CYS A 13 6.46 19.07 6.64
CA CYS A 13 7.62 19.77 7.20
C CYS A 13 8.96 19.14 6.77
N VAL A 14 8.96 18.13 5.89
CA VAL A 14 10.18 17.51 5.38
C VAL A 14 10.69 18.33 4.19
N ASN A 15 12.02 18.50 4.11
CA ASN A 15 12.62 19.18 2.97
C ASN A 15 12.27 18.42 1.66
N PRO A 16 11.60 19.07 0.70
CA PRO A 16 11.18 18.42 -0.55
C PRO A 16 12.37 17.94 -1.41
N GLN A 17 13.57 18.48 -1.22
CA GLN A 17 14.77 18.01 -1.91
C GLN A 17 15.30 16.66 -1.36
N GLY A 18 14.88 16.28 -0.15
CA GLY A 18 15.29 15.04 0.50
C GLY A 18 14.21 13.95 0.51
N CYS A 19 13.04 14.20 -0.12
CA CYS A 19 11.89 13.32 -0.04
C CYS A 19 11.16 13.19 -1.37
N ASN A 20 11.01 11.96 -1.85
CA ASN A 20 10.24 11.66 -3.05
C ASN A 20 9.00 10.83 -2.70
N VAL A 21 7.91 11.04 -3.44
CA VAL A 21 6.67 10.26 -3.30
C VAL A 21 6.34 9.57 -4.61
N LYS A 22 6.28 8.25 -4.59
CA LYS A 22 5.78 7.45 -5.71
C LYS A 22 4.43 6.86 -5.38
N SER A 23 3.44 7.12 -6.24
CA SER A 23 2.12 6.50 -6.17
C SER A 23 2.03 5.38 -7.19
N PHE A 24 1.94 4.13 -6.72
CA PHE A 24 1.72 2.99 -7.59
C PHE A 24 0.23 2.87 -7.95
N LYS A 25 -0.04 2.79 -9.23
CA LYS A 25 -1.37 2.49 -9.81
C LYS A 25 -1.40 1.03 -10.27
N SER A 26 -2.47 0.63 -10.94
CA SER A 26 -2.48 -0.66 -11.65
C SER A 26 -1.26 -0.74 -12.56
N PRO A 27 -0.64 -1.93 -12.68
CA PRO A 27 0.51 -2.12 -13.56
C PRO A 27 0.20 -1.70 -15.01
N THR A 28 1.18 -1.12 -15.68
CA THR A 28 1.11 -0.86 -17.11
C THR A 28 1.32 -2.15 -17.92
N GLU A 29 1.09 -2.12 -19.24
CA GLU A 29 1.38 -3.26 -20.10
C GLU A 29 2.84 -3.68 -20.01
N GLU A 30 3.77 -2.70 -19.99
CA GLU A 30 5.20 -2.95 -19.84
C GLU A 30 5.52 -3.55 -18.46
N GLU A 31 4.98 -2.99 -17.37
CA GLU A 31 5.19 -3.51 -16.03
C GLU A 31 4.69 -4.97 -15.87
N ASN A 32 3.64 -5.36 -16.60
CA ASN A 32 3.12 -6.73 -16.61
C ASN A 32 3.97 -7.73 -17.39
N LEU A 33 4.91 -7.27 -18.23
CA LEU A 33 5.89 -8.13 -18.92
C LEU A 33 7.07 -8.53 -18.02
N HIS A 34 7.20 -7.91 -16.87
CA HIS A 34 8.28 -8.13 -15.91
C HIS A 34 7.74 -8.74 -14.61
N ASP A 35 8.66 -9.15 -13.74
CA ASP A 35 8.28 -9.55 -12.38
C ASP A 35 7.71 -8.37 -11.58
N PHE A 36 6.90 -8.68 -10.57
CA PHE A 36 6.15 -7.66 -9.82
C PHE A 36 7.03 -6.67 -9.03
N LEU A 37 8.31 -6.99 -8.77
CA LEU A 37 9.25 -6.09 -8.12
C LEU A 37 9.98 -5.17 -9.11
N TRP A 38 9.97 -5.46 -10.39
CA TRP A 38 10.69 -4.69 -11.41
C TRP A 38 10.36 -3.19 -11.33
N ARG A 39 9.08 -2.84 -11.28
CA ARG A 39 8.63 -1.45 -11.15
C ARG A 39 9.00 -0.81 -9.80
N ILE A 40 9.26 -1.62 -8.77
CA ILE A 40 9.65 -1.15 -7.44
C ILE A 40 11.12 -0.75 -7.43
N TYR A 41 11.99 -1.56 -8.06
CA TYR A 41 13.43 -1.28 -8.14
C TYR A 41 13.74 0.09 -8.76
N ALA A 42 13.02 0.49 -9.80
CA ALA A 42 13.18 1.78 -10.47
C ALA A 42 12.88 3.01 -9.57
N HIS A 43 12.28 2.78 -8.40
CA HIS A 43 11.86 3.83 -7.48
C HIS A 43 12.43 3.67 -6.07
N LEU A 44 13.44 2.82 -5.89
CA LEU A 44 14.14 2.73 -4.61
C LEU A 44 14.89 4.05 -4.32
N PRO A 45 15.06 4.40 -3.03
CA PRO A 45 15.71 5.64 -2.67
C PRO A 45 17.21 5.62 -2.97
N GLU A 46 17.74 6.75 -3.39
CA GLU A 46 19.16 7.02 -3.32
C GLU A 46 19.61 7.10 -1.85
N LYS A 47 20.92 6.93 -1.60
CA LYS A 47 21.46 7.10 -0.24
C LYS A 47 21.14 8.49 0.31
N ARG A 48 20.70 8.56 1.56
CA ARG A 48 20.33 9.79 2.28
C ARG A 48 19.01 10.41 1.83
N MET A 49 18.25 9.75 0.95
CA MET A 49 16.93 10.19 0.51
C MET A 49 15.81 9.43 1.22
N ILE A 50 14.68 10.07 1.37
CA ILE A 50 13.44 9.44 1.82
C ILE A 50 12.58 9.15 0.59
N GLN A 51 12.21 7.90 0.40
CA GLN A 51 11.26 7.50 -0.63
C GLN A 51 9.96 7.02 0.02
N ILE A 52 8.86 7.65 -0.32
CA ILE A 52 7.55 7.28 0.18
C ILE A 52 6.80 6.54 -0.92
N PHE A 53 6.36 5.32 -0.61
CA PHE A 53 5.48 4.54 -1.46
C PHE A 53 4.02 4.74 -1.05
N ASN A 54 3.22 5.39 -1.90
CA ASN A 54 1.77 5.45 -1.76
C ASN A 54 1.17 4.26 -2.50
N ARG A 55 0.82 3.21 -1.78
CA ARG A 55 0.78 1.80 -2.13
C ARG A 55 2.19 1.27 -2.37
N SER A 56 2.35 -0.04 -2.46
CA SER A 56 3.66 -0.67 -2.65
C SER A 56 3.52 -2.02 -3.34
N HIS A 57 4.59 -2.77 -3.43
CA HIS A 57 4.63 -4.15 -3.93
C HIS A 57 3.66 -5.11 -3.21
N TYR A 58 3.17 -4.77 -2.04
CA TYR A 58 2.14 -5.56 -1.35
C TYR A 58 0.80 -5.59 -2.09
N GLU A 59 0.49 -4.58 -2.91
CA GLU A 59 -0.70 -4.58 -3.76
C GLU A 59 -0.67 -5.73 -4.79
N ASP A 60 0.53 -6.17 -5.18
CA ASP A 60 0.72 -7.29 -6.11
C ASP A 60 0.52 -8.67 -5.45
N ILE A 61 0.29 -8.71 -4.14
CA ILE A 61 -0.25 -9.87 -3.42
C ILE A 61 -1.74 -9.66 -3.12
N LEU A 62 -2.08 -8.52 -2.52
CA LEU A 62 -3.42 -8.25 -2.00
C LEU A 62 -4.50 -8.30 -3.08
N PHE A 63 -4.33 -7.55 -4.15
CA PHE A 63 -5.32 -7.49 -5.22
C PHE A 63 -5.46 -8.83 -5.96
N PRO A 64 -4.37 -9.49 -6.41
CA PRO A 64 -4.49 -10.79 -7.07
C PRO A 64 -5.08 -11.88 -6.17
N ALA A 65 -4.75 -11.91 -4.88
CA ALA A 65 -5.31 -12.88 -3.94
C ALA A 65 -6.83 -12.72 -3.78
N VAL A 66 -7.32 -11.48 -3.58
CA VAL A 66 -8.74 -11.17 -3.43
C VAL A 66 -9.55 -11.48 -4.70
N HIS A 67 -8.91 -11.39 -5.86
CA HIS A 67 -9.54 -11.66 -7.15
C HIS A 67 -9.30 -13.08 -7.69
N GLY A 68 -8.63 -13.95 -6.92
CA GLY A 68 -8.33 -15.32 -7.32
C GLY A 68 -7.44 -15.43 -8.56
N LEU A 69 -6.59 -14.43 -8.80
CA LEU A 69 -5.67 -14.38 -9.93
C LEU A 69 -4.37 -15.14 -9.66
N ILE A 70 -4.08 -15.41 -8.40
CA ILE A 70 -2.94 -16.20 -7.93
C ILE A 70 -3.42 -17.23 -6.90
N ASP A 71 -2.78 -18.37 -6.87
CA ASP A 71 -3.09 -19.43 -5.94
C ASP A 71 -2.32 -19.27 -4.59
N LYS A 72 -2.61 -20.16 -3.63
CA LYS A 72 -1.96 -20.12 -2.31
C LYS A 72 -0.46 -20.36 -2.38
N LYS A 73 0.00 -21.15 -3.34
CA LYS A 73 1.42 -21.44 -3.52
C LYS A 73 2.14 -20.18 -4.01
N GLU A 74 1.58 -19.52 -5.00
CA GLU A 74 2.15 -18.28 -5.54
C GLU A 74 2.12 -17.14 -4.51
N ILE A 75 1.08 -17.04 -3.66
CA ILE A 75 1.07 -16.10 -2.54
C ILE A 75 2.25 -16.34 -1.61
N GLN A 76 2.51 -17.60 -1.24
CA GLN A 76 3.63 -17.96 -0.37
C GLN A 76 4.98 -17.65 -1.01
N GLU A 77 5.15 -17.96 -2.29
CA GLU A 77 6.36 -17.65 -3.05
C GLU A 77 6.61 -16.12 -3.09
N ARG A 78 5.57 -15.32 -3.32
CA ARG A 78 5.67 -13.84 -3.28
C ARG A 78 6.03 -13.31 -1.90
N HIS A 79 5.52 -13.91 -0.81
CA HIS A 79 5.92 -13.56 0.56
C HIS A 79 7.43 -13.79 0.76
N GLU A 80 7.96 -14.91 0.32
CA GLU A 80 9.39 -15.22 0.43
C GLU A 80 10.25 -14.24 -0.37
N VAL A 81 9.82 -13.94 -1.60
CA VAL A 81 10.51 -12.97 -2.47
C VAL A 81 10.54 -11.59 -1.83
N ILE A 82 9.41 -11.12 -1.29
CA ILE A 82 9.34 -9.81 -0.60
C ILE A 82 10.23 -9.79 0.64
N ASN A 83 10.21 -10.83 1.46
CA ASN A 83 11.07 -10.90 2.65
C ASN A 83 12.56 -10.82 2.28
N LYS A 84 12.99 -11.54 1.24
CA LYS A 84 14.38 -11.49 0.74
C LYS A 84 14.73 -10.13 0.15
N PHE A 85 13.81 -9.53 -0.58
CA PHE A 85 13.97 -8.19 -1.14
C PHE A 85 14.17 -7.13 -0.05
N GLU A 86 13.31 -7.13 0.98
CA GLU A 86 13.42 -6.21 2.09
C GLU A 86 14.70 -6.44 2.92
N GLU A 87 15.07 -7.70 3.16
CA GLU A 87 16.34 -8.06 3.81
C GLU A 87 17.55 -7.55 3.02
N HIS A 88 17.52 -7.72 1.69
CA HIS A 88 18.56 -7.20 0.82
C HIS A 88 18.71 -5.68 0.93
N LEU A 89 17.62 -4.94 0.95
CA LEU A 89 17.64 -3.49 1.11
C LEU A 89 18.20 -3.07 2.48
N GLN A 90 17.82 -3.76 3.56
CA GLN A 90 18.36 -3.49 4.90
C GLN A 90 19.86 -3.75 4.98
N ASN A 91 20.33 -4.86 4.39
CA ASN A 91 21.75 -5.19 4.32
C ASN A 91 22.55 -4.14 3.53
N ASN A 92 21.87 -3.34 2.69
CA ASN A 92 22.44 -2.20 1.98
C ASN A 92 22.13 -0.84 2.66
N ASN A 93 21.88 -0.84 3.96
CA ASN A 93 21.63 0.35 4.78
C ASN A 93 20.36 1.15 4.41
N THR A 94 19.35 0.51 3.88
CA THR A 94 18.03 1.10 3.68
C THR A 94 17.15 0.80 4.89
N ILE A 95 16.63 1.83 5.54
CA ILE A 95 15.64 1.69 6.62
C ILE A 95 14.26 1.59 6.00
N ILE A 96 13.55 0.50 6.29
CA ILE A 96 12.21 0.26 5.76
C ILE A 96 11.19 0.41 6.89
N LEU A 97 10.22 1.30 6.70
CA LEU A 97 9.08 1.49 7.60
C LEU A 97 7.80 1.18 6.85
N LYS A 98 6.99 0.27 7.38
CA LYS A 98 5.74 -0.19 6.76
C LYS A 98 4.56 0.17 7.63
N PHE A 99 3.57 0.87 7.03
CA PHE A 99 2.36 1.30 7.73
C PHE A 99 1.11 0.79 7.03
N TYR A 100 0.29 0.06 7.76
CA TYR A 100 -1.05 -0.31 7.33
C TYR A 100 -2.08 0.59 7.99
N LEU A 101 -2.72 1.45 7.19
CA LEU A 101 -3.80 2.33 7.67
C LEU A 101 -5.11 1.53 7.71
N HIS A 102 -5.43 1.00 8.89
CA HIS A 102 -6.65 0.23 9.10
C HIS A 102 -7.83 1.16 9.37
N ILE A 103 -8.90 1.05 8.57
CA ILE A 103 -10.17 1.75 8.78
C ILE A 103 -11.28 0.73 8.99
N SER A 104 -12.30 1.08 9.75
CA SER A 104 -13.49 0.24 9.88
C SER A 104 -14.30 0.19 8.59
N LYS A 105 -15.09 -0.88 8.40
CA LYS A 105 -16.02 -1.00 7.29
C LYS A 105 -17.00 0.18 7.23
N LYS A 106 -17.46 0.64 8.41
CA LYS A 106 -18.32 1.81 8.55
C LYS A 106 -17.66 3.08 8.01
N GLU A 107 -16.42 3.33 8.41
CA GLU A 107 -15.68 4.51 7.96
C GLU A 107 -15.33 4.42 6.47
N GLN A 108 -15.08 3.21 5.93
CA GLN A 108 -14.91 3.03 4.49
C GLN A 108 -16.15 3.48 3.72
N HIS A 109 -17.34 3.02 4.11
CA HIS A 109 -18.60 3.41 3.46
C HIS A 109 -18.82 4.91 3.53
N LYS A 110 -18.65 5.52 4.70
CA LYS A 110 -18.76 6.97 4.89
C LYS A 110 -17.83 7.76 3.95
N ARG A 111 -16.59 7.29 3.78
CA ARG A 111 -15.62 7.94 2.87
C ARG A 111 -15.98 7.74 1.39
N LEU A 112 -16.56 6.62 1.01
CA LEU A 112 -17.04 6.37 -0.35
C LEU A 112 -18.26 7.25 -0.66
N GLU A 113 -19.23 7.34 0.24
CA GLU A 113 -20.38 8.24 0.11
C GLU A 113 -19.96 9.71 -0.02
N ALA A 114 -18.99 10.14 0.78
CA ALA A 114 -18.45 11.49 0.69
C ALA A 114 -17.79 11.84 -0.66
N ARG A 115 -17.37 10.82 -1.46
CA ARG A 115 -16.88 11.05 -2.83
C ARG A 115 -18.02 11.32 -3.82
N LEU A 116 -19.24 10.85 -3.52
CA LEU A 116 -20.42 11.07 -4.34
C LEU A 116 -21.06 12.44 -4.06
N THR A 117 -21.11 12.81 -2.78
CA THR A 117 -21.88 13.97 -2.30
C THR A 117 -21.06 15.26 -2.21
N ASN A 118 -19.76 15.19 -1.92
CA ASN A 118 -18.90 16.36 -1.77
C ASN A 118 -18.22 16.73 -3.10
N PRO A 119 -18.49 17.94 -3.66
CA PRO A 119 -17.88 18.40 -4.91
C PRO A 119 -16.34 18.35 -4.91
N GLU A 120 -15.71 18.70 -3.77
CA GLU A 120 -14.25 18.70 -3.63
C GLU A 120 -13.63 17.29 -3.67
N LYS A 121 -14.44 16.24 -3.53
CA LYS A 121 -14.02 14.84 -3.51
C LYS A 121 -14.47 14.04 -4.74
N LYS A 122 -15.33 14.59 -5.57
CA LYS A 122 -15.87 13.92 -6.78
C LYS A 122 -14.78 13.41 -7.71
N TRP A 123 -13.69 14.14 -7.84
CA TRP A 123 -12.56 13.75 -8.68
C TRP A 123 -11.89 12.43 -8.24
N LYS A 124 -12.13 11.99 -7.00
CA LYS A 124 -11.65 10.69 -6.45
C LYS A 124 -12.64 9.56 -6.69
N TYR A 125 -13.80 9.84 -7.25
CA TYR A 125 -14.82 8.82 -7.46
C TYR A 125 -14.40 7.83 -8.54
N ASN A 126 -14.52 6.55 -8.22
CA ASN A 126 -14.39 5.44 -9.16
C ASN A 126 -15.59 4.50 -8.94
N ALA A 127 -16.28 4.13 -10.02
CA ALA A 127 -17.42 3.21 -9.96
C ALA A 127 -17.04 1.82 -9.40
N ASP A 128 -15.79 1.39 -9.62
CA ASP A 128 -15.29 0.12 -9.12
C ASP A 128 -15.06 0.11 -7.60
N ASP A 129 -14.84 1.29 -6.98
CA ASP A 129 -14.70 1.38 -5.52
C ASP A 129 -15.90 0.76 -4.77
N LYS A 130 -17.12 0.89 -5.33
CA LYS A 130 -18.34 0.32 -4.75
C LYS A 130 -18.38 -1.20 -4.86
N LYS A 131 -17.86 -1.76 -5.96
CA LYS A 131 -17.74 -3.21 -6.14
C LYS A 131 -16.69 -3.78 -5.20
N GLU A 132 -15.52 -3.15 -5.15
CA GLU A 132 -14.41 -3.55 -4.28
C GLU A 132 -14.77 -3.47 -2.79
N SER A 133 -15.58 -2.49 -2.37
CA SER A 133 -16.00 -2.38 -0.98
C SER A 133 -16.83 -3.56 -0.47
N LYS A 134 -17.45 -4.33 -1.37
CA LYS A 134 -18.20 -5.54 -1.01
C LYS A 134 -17.28 -6.70 -0.61
N LYS A 135 -16.05 -6.72 -1.10
CA LYS A 135 -15.02 -7.71 -0.80
C LYS A 135 -14.24 -7.41 0.49
N TRP A 136 -14.87 -6.68 1.42
CA TRP A 136 -14.20 -6.27 2.67
C TRP A 136 -13.56 -7.44 3.41
N SER A 137 -14.29 -8.55 3.59
CA SER A 137 -13.78 -9.73 4.29
C SER A 137 -12.55 -10.30 3.61
N ASP A 138 -12.63 -10.49 2.28
CA ASP A 138 -11.56 -11.08 1.49
C ASP A 138 -10.28 -10.23 1.57
N TYR A 139 -10.43 -8.89 1.60
CA TYR A 139 -9.31 -7.99 1.84
C TYR A 139 -8.74 -8.09 3.24
N MET A 140 -9.58 -8.28 4.28
CA MET A 140 -9.08 -8.47 5.65
C MET A 140 -8.28 -9.76 5.76
N ASP A 141 -8.77 -10.85 5.16
CA ASP A 141 -8.05 -12.13 5.12
C ASP A 141 -6.72 -12.02 4.35
N ALA A 142 -6.72 -11.30 3.22
CA ALA A 142 -5.50 -11.05 2.45
C ALA A 142 -4.48 -10.20 3.25
N TYR A 143 -4.93 -9.16 3.98
CA TYR A 143 -4.06 -8.39 4.87
C TYR A 143 -3.53 -9.23 6.02
N GLN A 144 -4.35 -10.11 6.62
CA GLN A 144 -3.90 -11.02 7.66
C GLN A 144 -2.78 -11.94 7.14
N ASN A 145 -2.95 -12.51 5.95
CA ASN A 145 -1.92 -13.33 5.32
C ASN A 145 -0.61 -12.56 5.09
N VAL A 146 -0.68 -11.32 4.64
CA VAL A 146 0.52 -10.46 4.45
C VAL A 146 1.18 -10.16 5.79
N LEU A 147 0.40 -9.85 6.83
CA LEU A 147 0.92 -9.60 8.18
C LEU A 147 1.64 -10.82 8.75
N GLU A 148 1.14 -12.02 8.51
CA GLU A 148 1.77 -13.27 8.95
C GLU A 148 2.99 -13.64 8.10
N GLY A 149 2.90 -13.46 6.77
CA GLY A 149 3.92 -13.92 5.84
C GLY A 149 5.09 -12.95 5.63
N CYS A 150 4.86 -11.63 5.78
CA CYS A 150 5.84 -10.58 5.43
C CYS A 150 6.30 -9.73 6.63
N ASN A 151 6.30 -10.29 7.82
CA ASN A 151 6.62 -9.54 9.06
C ASN A 151 7.97 -9.93 9.69
N LYS A 152 8.75 -10.76 8.99
CA LYS A 152 9.93 -11.41 9.54
C LYS A 152 11.05 -10.43 9.89
N HIS A 153 11.39 -9.53 8.99
CA HIS A 153 12.52 -8.60 9.15
C HIS A 153 12.04 -7.18 9.46
N ASN A 154 11.01 -6.73 8.76
CA ASN A 154 10.44 -5.40 8.88
C ASN A 154 8.96 -5.52 9.29
N PRO A 155 8.60 -5.29 10.55
CA PRO A 155 7.22 -5.41 10.98
C PRO A 155 6.32 -4.35 10.32
N LEU A 156 5.14 -4.76 9.93
CA LEU A 156 4.08 -3.90 9.41
C LEU A 156 3.33 -3.29 10.60
N VAL A 157 3.42 -1.97 10.75
CA VAL A 157 2.77 -1.24 11.83
C VAL A 157 1.33 -0.96 11.46
N ILE A 158 0.39 -1.45 12.28
CA ILE A 158 -1.05 -1.22 12.07
C ILE A 158 -1.43 0.09 12.74
N ILE A 159 -1.93 1.04 11.95
CA ILE A 159 -2.38 2.35 12.42
C ILE A 159 -3.90 2.42 12.34
N PRO A 160 -4.63 2.54 13.46
CA PRO A 160 -6.05 2.86 13.44
C PRO A 160 -6.29 4.18 12.74
N ALA A 161 -7.10 4.20 11.68
CA ALA A 161 -7.18 5.33 10.77
C ALA A 161 -8.61 5.86 10.52
N ASP A 162 -9.54 5.50 11.37
CA ASP A 162 -10.89 6.07 11.36
C ASP A 162 -10.83 7.56 11.70
N GLU A 163 -10.14 7.91 12.78
CA GLU A 163 -9.95 9.28 13.22
C GLU A 163 -8.66 9.87 12.63
N LYS A 164 -8.80 10.99 11.92
CA LYS A 164 -7.66 11.62 11.21
C LYS A 164 -6.60 12.16 12.16
N TRP A 165 -7.00 12.72 13.29
CA TRP A 165 -6.09 13.29 14.28
C TRP A 165 -5.23 12.21 14.95
N TYR A 166 -5.78 11.03 15.15
CA TYR A 166 -5.07 9.90 15.75
C TYR A 166 -4.09 9.26 14.75
N ARG A 167 -4.51 9.15 13.49
CA ARG A 167 -3.72 8.55 12.42
C ARG A 167 -2.45 9.34 12.08
N ASN A 168 -2.49 10.67 12.16
CA ASN A 168 -1.41 11.57 11.79
C ASN A 168 -0.54 11.93 12.99
#